data_a45c06e2b3d75a796c67cab500960c55
#
_entry.id   a45c06e2b3d75a796c67cab500960c55
#
_cell.length_a   1.000
_cell.length_b   1.000
_cell.length_c   1.000
_cell.angle_alpha   90.00
_cell.angle_beta   90.00
_cell.angle_gamma   90.00
#
_symmetry.space_group_name_H-M   'P 1'
#
loop_
_entity.id
_entity.type
_entity.pdbx_description
1 polymer ?
#
loop_
_entity_poly.entity_id
_entity_poly.type
_entity_poly.pdbx_seq_one_letter_code
_entity_poly.pdbx_strand_id
1 'polypeptide(L)'
;MSSNVNTSNSDLKGLILLFWNYRKFIISITSFAAVTSVIVSLLLPVSYRATAIILPPSVDGGGMGIASLLSGLPFGGMGMDGMGQATNNYLSILNSRTMGERVLEEFDLIADYESEYIEEALDALADNSKFVLHDEGTMAITVFDGDQDRVANIANYYVQQLDSINKE
;
A
#
# COMPACT_ATOMS: atom_id res chain seq x y z
N MET A 1 -28.47 58.64 4.71
CA MET A 1 -28.17 57.17 4.55
C MET A 1 -26.80 56.93 5.11
N SER A 2 -26.68 56.74 6.41
CA SER A 2 -25.39 56.43 7.06
C SER A 2 -25.66 55.80 8.43
N SER A 3 -25.89 54.49 8.47
CA SER A 3 -26.10 53.78 9.74
C SER A 3 -25.81 52.27 9.62
N ASN A 4 -24.61 51.90 9.11
CA ASN A 4 -24.27 50.50 9.01
C ASN A 4 -22.82 50.16 9.43
N VAL A 5 -22.12 51.04 10.16
CA VAL A 5 -20.71 50.75 10.55
C VAL A 5 -20.54 50.37 12.04
N ASN A 6 -21.57 50.57 12.88
CA ASN A 6 -21.46 50.36 14.33
C ASN A 6 -21.89 48.97 14.85
N THR A 7 -22.60 48.17 14.06
CA THR A 7 -23.07 46.85 14.49
C THR A 7 -21.95 45.79 14.57
N SER A 8 -21.01 45.78 13.62
CA SER A 8 -19.93 44.79 13.58
C SER A 8 -18.97 44.90 14.77
N ASN A 9 -18.69 46.11 15.25
CA ASN A 9 -17.79 46.32 16.38
C ASN A 9 -18.39 45.93 17.72
N SER A 10 -19.71 46.02 17.84
CA SER A 10 -20.47 45.62 19.05
C SER A 10 -20.53 44.11 19.17
N ASP A 11 -20.70 43.41 18.04
CA ASP A 11 -20.75 41.97 17.98
C ASP A 11 -19.38 41.32 18.27
N LEU A 12 -18.31 41.92 17.75
CA LEU A 12 -16.95 41.46 18.04
C LEU A 12 -16.58 41.61 19.52
N LYS A 13 -16.95 42.72 20.15
CA LYS A 13 -16.71 42.91 21.59
C LYS A 13 -17.52 41.94 22.42
N GLY A 14 -18.79 41.66 22.04
CA GLY A 14 -19.63 40.66 22.67
C GLY A 14 -19.00 39.26 22.61
N LEU A 15 -18.46 38.86 21.45
CA LEU A 15 -17.77 37.59 21.30
C LEU A 15 -16.52 37.48 22.17
N ILE A 16 -15.70 38.54 22.23
CA ILE A 16 -14.47 38.55 23.07
C ILE A 16 -14.82 38.42 24.55
N LEU A 17 -15.86 39.11 25.02
CA LEU A 17 -16.31 39.01 26.42
C LEU A 17 -16.88 37.62 26.72
N LEU A 18 -17.58 37.00 25.79
CA LEU A 18 -18.08 35.65 25.90
C LEU A 18 -16.93 34.63 26.03
N PHE A 19 -15.92 34.76 25.18
CA PHE A 19 -14.70 33.93 25.24
C PHE A 19 -13.98 34.10 26.59
N TRP A 20 -13.89 35.31 27.10
CA TRP A 20 -13.19 35.56 28.36
C TRP A 20 -13.95 35.00 29.56
N ASN A 21 -15.27 35.06 29.54
CA ASN A 21 -16.12 34.50 30.59
C ASN A 21 -16.08 32.99 30.64
N TYR A 22 -16.04 32.32 29.47
CA TYR A 22 -16.01 30.86 29.36
C TYR A 22 -14.59 30.29 29.19
N ARG A 23 -13.54 31.10 29.33
CA ARG A 23 -12.15 30.69 29.09
C ARG A 23 -11.76 29.40 29.83
N LYS A 24 -12.18 29.23 31.08
CA LYS A 24 -11.84 28.04 31.87
C LYS A 24 -12.47 26.77 31.30
N PHE A 25 -13.70 26.88 30.81
CA PHE A 25 -14.42 25.77 30.21
C PHE A 25 -13.79 25.38 28.84
N ILE A 26 -13.46 26.38 28.04
CA ILE A 26 -12.80 26.18 26.74
C ILE A 26 -11.42 25.52 26.94
N ILE A 27 -10.62 26.01 27.87
CA ILE A 27 -9.30 25.46 28.19
C ILE A 27 -9.44 24.01 28.69
N SER A 28 -10.43 23.73 29.56
CA SER A 28 -10.67 22.38 30.07
C SER A 28 -10.98 21.39 28.97
N ILE A 29 -11.91 21.74 28.04
CA ILE A 29 -12.26 20.88 26.93
C ILE A 29 -11.08 20.67 25.97
N THR A 30 -10.38 21.77 25.64
CA THR A 30 -9.23 21.69 24.73
C THR A 30 -8.11 20.86 25.34
N SER A 31 -7.84 21.03 26.63
CA SER A 31 -6.83 20.24 27.35
C SER A 31 -7.20 18.75 27.38
N PHE A 32 -8.47 18.44 27.66
CA PHE A 32 -8.96 17.05 27.63
C PHE A 32 -8.81 16.43 26.23
N ALA A 33 -9.23 17.15 25.18
CA ALA A 33 -9.09 16.69 23.81
C ALA A 33 -7.63 16.48 23.40
N ALA A 34 -6.74 17.39 23.82
CA ALA A 34 -5.30 17.25 23.56
C ALA A 34 -4.70 16.03 24.23
N VAL A 35 -5.02 15.78 25.50
CA VAL A 35 -4.53 14.60 26.23
C VAL A 35 -5.04 13.31 25.58
N THR A 36 -6.33 13.27 25.24
CA THR A 36 -6.93 12.11 24.56
C THR A 36 -6.26 11.86 23.21
N SER A 37 -5.99 12.90 22.42
CA SER A 37 -5.32 12.80 21.14
C SER A 37 -3.90 12.21 21.25
N VAL A 38 -3.14 12.64 22.27
CA VAL A 38 -1.79 12.10 22.53
C VAL A 38 -1.86 10.62 22.90
N ILE A 39 -2.80 10.24 23.77
CA ILE A 39 -2.96 8.83 24.17
C ILE A 39 -3.31 7.97 22.95
N VAL A 40 -4.27 8.39 22.14
CA VAL A 40 -4.66 7.66 20.91
C VAL A 40 -3.47 7.56 19.95
N SER A 41 -2.72 8.65 19.74
CA SER A 41 -1.56 8.66 18.86
C SER A 41 -0.45 7.70 19.29
N LEU A 42 -0.25 7.53 20.61
CA LEU A 42 0.75 6.60 21.13
C LEU A 42 0.31 5.13 21.07
N LEU A 43 -1.00 4.89 21.04
CA LEU A 43 -1.57 3.54 20.93
C LEU A 43 -1.69 3.03 19.49
N LEU A 44 -1.58 3.91 18.49
CA LEU A 44 -1.61 3.48 17.10
C LEU A 44 -0.33 2.71 16.75
N PRO A 45 -0.46 1.48 16.19
CA PRO A 45 0.69 0.74 15.71
C PRO A 45 1.35 1.47 14.54
N VAL A 46 2.67 1.54 14.53
CA VAL A 46 3.45 2.03 13.39
C VAL A 46 3.44 0.96 12.29
N SER A 47 3.25 1.39 11.05
CA SER A 47 3.34 0.53 9.88
C SER A 47 4.35 1.12 8.90
N TYR A 48 5.36 0.34 8.57
CA TYR A 48 6.36 0.67 7.57
C TYR A 48 5.97 0.06 6.24
N ARG A 49 6.40 0.69 5.14
CA ARG A 49 6.13 0.23 3.79
C ARG A 49 7.42 0.11 3.01
N ALA A 50 7.68 -1.06 2.43
CA ALA A 50 8.69 -1.24 1.41
C ALA A 50 8.04 -1.53 0.06
N THR A 51 8.66 -1.04 -1.02
CA THR A 51 8.21 -1.31 -2.38
C THR A 51 9.42 -1.70 -3.23
N ALA A 52 9.40 -2.91 -3.75
CA ALA A 52 10.33 -3.38 -4.76
C ALA A 52 9.69 -3.26 -6.14
N ILE A 53 10.38 -2.65 -7.09
CA ILE A 53 9.92 -2.52 -8.46
C ILE A 53 10.77 -3.44 -9.32
N ILE A 54 10.14 -4.36 -10.05
CA ILE A 54 10.79 -5.26 -10.97
C ILE A 54 10.24 -5.04 -12.39
N LEU A 55 11.10 -5.27 -13.37
CA LEU A 55 10.69 -5.39 -14.75
C LEU A 55 10.68 -6.88 -15.09
N PRO A 56 9.49 -7.50 -15.21
CA PRO A 56 9.41 -8.89 -15.64
C PRO A 56 10.13 -9.02 -16.99
N PRO A 57 10.92 -10.09 -17.19
CA PRO A 57 11.51 -10.31 -18.52
C PRO A 57 10.36 -10.36 -19.53
N SER A 58 10.40 -9.44 -20.50
CA SER A 58 9.58 -9.56 -21.68
C SER A 58 9.93 -10.90 -22.32
N VAL A 59 8.93 -11.72 -22.61
CA VAL A 59 9.13 -12.95 -23.39
C VAL A 59 9.49 -12.52 -24.82
N ASP A 60 10.65 -11.94 -24.98
CA ASP A 60 11.33 -11.78 -26.25
C ASP A 60 11.89 -13.15 -26.68
N GLY A 61 10.99 -14.13 -26.64
CA GLY A 61 11.22 -15.38 -27.35
C GLY A 61 11.31 -15.11 -28.82
N GLY A 62 12.52 -14.82 -29.33
CA GLY A 62 12.94 -15.10 -30.70
C GLY A 62 12.05 -14.68 -31.88
N GLY A 63 11.00 -13.88 -31.67
CA GLY A 63 9.98 -13.62 -32.67
C GLY A 63 9.86 -12.16 -33.12
N MET A 64 10.80 -11.29 -32.78
CA MET A 64 10.75 -9.87 -33.17
C MET A 64 10.62 -9.66 -34.68
N GLY A 65 11.09 -10.61 -35.50
CA GLY A 65 10.95 -10.57 -36.94
C GLY A 65 9.56 -10.97 -37.46
N ILE A 66 8.85 -11.84 -36.75
CA ILE A 66 7.53 -12.35 -37.18
C ILE A 66 6.40 -11.53 -36.59
N ALA A 67 6.51 -11.09 -35.34
CA ALA A 67 5.50 -10.27 -34.67
C ALA A 67 5.34 -8.89 -35.32
N SER A 68 6.44 -8.26 -35.77
CA SER A 68 6.40 -6.99 -36.49
C SER A 68 5.81 -7.14 -37.93
N LEU A 69 5.95 -8.31 -38.53
CA LEU A 69 5.37 -8.61 -39.86
C LEU A 69 3.86 -8.94 -39.72
N LEU A 70 3.44 -9.53 -38.60
CA LEU A 70 2.04 -9.89 -38.34
C LEU A 70 1.20 -8.70 -37.86
N SER A 71 1.81 -7.64 -37.30
CA SER A 71 1.11 -6.42 -36.88
C SER A 71 0.49 -5.63 -38.05
N GLY A 72 0.94 -5.90 -39.28
CA GLY A 72 0.41 -5.31 -40.51
C GLY A 72 -0.75 -6.10 -41.15
N LEU A 73 -1.14 -7.24 -40.59
CA LEU A 73 -2.21 -8.05 -41.15
C LEU A 73 -3.55 -7.78 -40.42
N PRO A 74 -4.71 -7.81 -41.14
CA PRO A 74 -6.02 -7.56 -40.54
C PRO A 74 -6.44 -8.62 -39.49
N PHE A 75 -5.65 -9.67 -39.29
CA PHE A 75 -5.80 -10.67 -38.26
C PHE A 75 -4.82 -10.48 -37.07
N GLY A 76 -4.03 -9.40 -37.04
CA GLY A 76 -2.98 -9.12 -36.03
C GLY A 76 -3.49 -8.83 -34.60
N GLY A 77 -4.79 -8.83 -34.37
CA GLY A 77 -5.37 -8.64 -33.03
C GLY A 77 -5.22 -9.82 -32.07
N MET A 78 -4.70 -10.97 -32.54
CA MET A 78 -4.56 -12.19 -31.72
C MET A 78 -3.18 -12.36 -31.07
N GLY A 79 -2.22 -11.47 -31.34
CA GLY A 79 -0.83 -11.58 -30.88
C GLY A 79 -0.44 -10.71 -29.67
N MET A 80 -1.29 -9.81 -29.20
CA MET A 80 -1.01 -8.96 -28.04
C MET A 80 -1.29 -9.64 -26.69
N ASP A 81 -1.83 -10.84 -26.70
CA ASP A 81 -2.20 -11.57 -25.48
C ASP A 81 -0.99 -12.21 -24.78
N GLY A 82 0.16 -12.37 -25.47
CA GLY A 82 1.34 -13.02 -24.91
C GLY A 82 2.05 -12.20 -23.83
N MET A 83 2.01 -10.88 -23.91
CA MET A 83 2.66 -10.01 -22.92
C MET A 83 1.82 -9.93 -21.63
N GLY A 84 0.48 -9.97 -21.75
CA GLY A 84 -0.43 -10.04 -20.63
C GLY A 84 -0.40 -11.39 -19.91
N GLN A 85 -0.21 -12.49 -20.64
CA GLN A 85 -0.18 -13.84 -20.04
C GLN A 85 1.06 -14.09 -19.18
N ALA A 86 2.25 -13.68 -19.64
CA ALA A 86 3.48 -13.82 -18.86
C ALA A 86 3.38 -13.05 -17.56
N THR A 87 2.90 -11.82 -17.61
CA THR A 87 2.79 -10.96 -16.42
C THR A 87 1.69 -11.43 -15.48
N ASN A 88 0.58 -11.94 -15.99
CA ASN A 88 -0.47 -12.56 -15.19
C ASN A 88 0.03 -13.81 -14.46
N ASN A 89 0.96 -14.58 -15.08
CA ASN A 89 1.59 -15.71 -14.41
C ASN A 89 2.41 -15.27 -13.18
N TYR A 90 3.17 -14.17 -13.27
CA TYR A 90 3.90 -13.63 -12.12
C TYR A 90 2.97 -13.20 -10.98
N LEU A 91 1.86 -12.51 -11.31
CA LEU A 91 0.85 -12.16 -10.32
C LEU A 91 0.21 -13.40 -9.67
N SER A 92 -0.06 -14.43 -10.46
CA SER A 92 -0.60 -15.69 -9.95
C SER A 92 0.38 -16.42 -9.03
N ILE A 93 1.67 -16.39 -9.34
CA ILE A 93 2.73 -16.97 -8.50
C ILE A 93 2.85 -16.21 -7.19
N LEU A 94 2.90 -14.87 -7.25
CA LEU A 94 2.99 -14.02 -6.05
C LEU A 94 1.79 -14.16 -5.11
N ASN A 95 0.60 -14.32 -5.69
CA ASN A 95 -0.63 -14.54 -4.92
C ASN A 95 -0.87 -16.02 -4.58
N SER A 96 0.08 -16.91 -4.90
CA SER A 96 -0.10 -18.33 -4.61
C SER A 96 0.09 -18.61 -3.12
N ARG A 97 -0.69 -19.58 -2.62
CA ARG A 97 -0.56 -20.08 -1.25
C ARG A 97 0.88 -20.50 -0.93
N THR A 98 1.53 -21.21 -1.86
CA THR A 98 2.92 -21.69 -1.68
C THR A 98 3.91 -20.53 -1.46
N MET A 99 3.73 -19.41 -2.18
CA MET A 99 4.56 -18.23 -1.97
C MET A 99 4.31 -17.62 -0.58
N GLY A 100 3.05 -17.49 -0.19
CA GLY A 100 2.68 -17.00 1.14
C GLY A 100 3.26 -17.88 2.26
N GLU A 101 3.13 -19.20 2.16
CA GLU A 101 3.68 -20.14 3.15
C GLU A 101 5.20 -20.02 3.30
N ARG A 102 5.93 -19.88 2.19
CA ARG A 102 7.40 -19.67 2.23
C ARG A 102 7.77 -18.36 2.94
N VAL A 103 7.03 -17.29 2.69
CA VAL A 103 7.27 -16.00 3.36
C VAL A 103 6.97 -16.08 4.85
N LEU A 104 5.85 -16.71 5.23
CA LEU A 104 5.48 -16.90 6.62
C LEU A 104 6.53 -17.71 7.39
N GLU A 105 7.07 -18.77 6.77
CA GLU A 105 8.09 -19.63 7.35
C GLU A 105 9.45 -18.94 7.46
N GLU A 106 9.90 -18.23 6.40
CA GLU A 106 11.19 -17.56 6.37
C GLU A 106 11.32 -16.45 7.41
N PHE A 107 10.23 -15.71 7.65
CA PHE A 107 10.22 -14.55 8.54
C PHE A 107 9.51 -14.81 9.88
N ASP A 108 9.08 -16.05 10.14
CA ASP A 108 8.34 -16.45 11.36
C ASP A 108 7.12 -15.55 11.66
N LEU A 109 6.39 -15.16 10.59
CA LEU A 109 5.30 -14.20 10.70
C LEU A 109 4.06 -14.78 11.38
N ILE A 110 3.94 -16.10 11.51
CA ILE A 110 2.81 -16.75 12.21
C ILE A 110 2.79 -16.31 13.68
N ALA A 111 3.95 -16.26 14.32
CA ALA A 111 4.08 -15.81 15.69
C ALA A 111 3.79 -14.30 15.84
N ASP A 112 4.23 -13.50 14.86
CA ASP A 112 4.04 -12.04 14.87
C ASP A 112 2.61 -11.61 14.61
N TYR A 113 1.88 -12.35 13.77
CA TYR A 113 0.46 -12.11 13.53
C TYR A 113 -0.45 -12.68 14.62
N GLU A 114 0.14 -13.29 15.67
CA GLU A 114 -0.58 -13.92 16.78
C GLU A 114 -1.67 -14.91 16.27
N SER A 115 -1.43 -15.52 15.10
CA SER A 115 -2.40 -16.38 14.43
C SER A 115 -2.32 -17.81 14.98
N GLU A 116 -3.46 -18.40 15.30
CA GLU A 116 -3.54 -19.79 15.74
C GLU A 116 -3.46 -20.76 14.54
N TYR A 117 -3.92 -20.31 13.36
CA TYR A 117 -3.96 -21.11 12.14
C TYR A 117 -3.17 -20.44 11.03
N ILE A 118 -2.55 -21.28 10.19
CA ILE A 118 -1.76 -20.81 9.03
C ILE A 118 -2.61 -20.01 8.02
N GLU A 119 -3.90 -20.34 7.90
CA GLU A 119 -4.85 -19.65 7.04
C GLU A 119 -5.03 -18.19 7.45
N GLU A 120 -5.14 -17.93 8.74
CA GLU A 120 -5.25 -16.56 9.28
C GLU A 120 -3.98 -15.75 9.03
N ALA A 121 -2.82 -16.40 9.20
CA ALA A 121 -1.54 -15.75 8.90
C ALA A 121 -1.37 -15.46 7.41
N LEU A 122 -1.86 -16.35 6.52
CA LEU A 122 -1.86 -16.11 5.08
C LEU A 122 -2.77 -14.96 4.67
N ASP A 123 -3.96 -14.86 5.26
CA ASP A 123 -4.90 -13.76 5.01
C ASP A 123 -4.30 -12.44 5.50
N ALA A 124 -3.70 -12.42 6.70
CA ALA A 124 -3.00 -11.24 7.23
C ALA A 124 -1.82 -10.82 6.34
N LEU A 125 -1.03 -11.77 5.83
CA LEU A 125 0.06 -11.49 4.89
C LEU A 125 -0.48 -10.94 3.57
N ALA A 126 -1.58 -11.47 3.07
CA ALA A 126 -2.22 -11.00 1.83
C ALA A 126 -2.73 -9.57 1.97
N ASP A 127 -3.33 -9.21 3.11
CA ASP A 127 -3.77 -7.84 3.41
C ASP A 127 -2.59 -6.85 3.52
N ASN A 128 -1.45 -7.34 3.99
CA ASN A 128 -0.22 -6.57 4.14
C ASN A 128 0.70 -6.61 2.91
N SER A 129 0.29 -7.29 1.82
CA SER A 129 1.07 -7.39 0.58
C SER A 129 0.24 -6.94 -0.61
N LYS A 130 0.81 -6.11 -1.47
CA LYS A 130 0.13 -5.63 -2.69
C LYS A 130 1.03 -5.78 -3.89
N PHE A 131 0.51 -6.45 -4.90
CA PHE A 131 1.19 -6.67 -6.18
C PHE A 131 0.44 -5.90 -7.26
N VAL A 132 1.09 -4.91 -7.85
CA VAL A 132 0.49 -4.03 -8.87
C VAL A 132 1.33 -4.07 -10.13
N LEU A 133 0.66 -4.34 -11.24
CA LEU A 133 1.25 -4.18 -12.57
C LEU A 133 0.94 -2.77 -13.07
N HIS A 134 1.98 -2.06 -13.47
CA HIS A 134 1.86 -0.75 -14.11
C HIS A 134 1.74 -0.89 -15.63
N ASP A 135 1.10 0.09 -16.26
CA ASP A 135 0.88 0.11 -17.72
C ASP A 135 2.19 0.06 -18.53
N GLU A 136 3.31 0.48 -17.91
CA GLU A 136 4.66 0.43 -18.50
C GLU A 136 5.28 -0.97 -18.46
N GLY A 137 4.56 -1.98 -17.97
CA GLY A 137 5.03 -3.34 -17.83
C GLY A 137 5.89 -3.61 -16.59
N THR A 138 6.07 -2.62 -15.72
CA THR A 138 6.76 -2.81 -14.43
C THR A 138 5.80 -3.37 -13.38
N MET A 139 6.31 -4.23 -12.51
CA MET A 139 5.56 -4.77 -11.38
C MET A 139 6.09 -4.20 -10.07
N ALA A 140 5.19 -3.65 -9.26
CA ALA A 140 5.48 -3.17 -7.92
C ALA A 140 5.01 -4.21 -6.89
N ILE A 141 5.93 -4.65 -6.05
CA ILE A 141 5.71 -5.49 -4.89
C ILE A 141 5.77 -4.59 -3.67
N THR A 142 4.64 -4.33 -3.04
CA THR A 142 4.55 -3.47 -1.86
C THR A 142 4.18 -4.31 -0.66
N VAL A 143 4.96 -4.21 0.41
CA VAL A 143 4.73 -4.92 1.68
C VAL A 143 4.60 -3.90 2.80
N PHE A 144 3.75 -4.18 3.76
CA PHE A 144 3.56 -3.43 4.99
C PHE A 144 3.91 -4.31 6.20
N ASP A 145 4.67 -3.77 7.15
CA ASP A 145 5.06 -4.47 8.37
C ASP A 145 5.29 -3.50 9.52
N GLY A 146 5.24 -3.99 10.75
CA GLY A 146 5.57 -3.21 11.95
C GLY A 146 7.07 -2.98 12.14
N ASP A 147 7.93 -3.75 11.47
CA ASP A 147 9.39 -3.66 11.54
C ASP A 147 9.97 -3.11 10.24
N GLN A 148 10.76 -2.04 10.35
CA GLN A 148 11.37 -1.35 9.21
C GLN A 148 12.38 -2.20 8.45
N ASP A 149 13.19 -2.98 9.15
CA ASP A 149 14.22 -3.81 8.53
C ASP A 149 13.60 -5.05 7.90
N ARG A 150 12.63 -5.65 8.57
CA ARG A 150 11.93 -6.83 8.08
C ARG A 150 11.11 -6.56 6.83
N VAL A 151 10.38 -5.44 6.76
CA VAL A 151 9.55 -5.10 5.59
C VAL A 151 10.36 -5.04 4.29
N ALA A 152 11.58 -4.52 4.35
CA ALA A 152 12.47 -4.46 3.19
C ALA A 152 12.96 -5.86 2.78
N ASN A 153 13.27 -6.72 3.76
CA ASN A 153 13.70 -8.08 3.53
C ASN A 153 12.59 -8.93 2.92
N ILE A 154 11.35 -8.80 3.40
CA ILE A 154 10.18 -9.50 2.82
C ILE A 154 9.97 -9.10 1.36
N ALA A 155 10.01 -7.80 1.05
CA ALA A 155 9.86 -7.32 -0.32
C ALA A 155 10.95 -7.88 -1.25
N ASN A 156 12.21 -7.92 -0.78
CA ASN A 156 13.33 -8.49 -1.53
C ASN A 156 13.21 -10.01 -1.68
N TYR A 157 12.70 -10.70 -0.67
CA TYR A 157 12.48 -12.14 -0.71
C TYR A 157 11.47 -12.54 -1.79
N TYR A 158 10.37 -11.80 -1.92
CA TYR A 158 9.42 -11.98 -3.03
C TYR A 158 10.11 -11.90 -4.38
N VAL A 159 11.00 -10.91 -4.57
CA VAL A 159 11.76 -10.74 -5.83
C VAL A 159 12.70 -11.94 -6.07
N GLN A 160 13.41 -12.38 -5.03
CA GLN A 160 14.33 -13.53 -5.14
C GLN A 160 13.58 -14.83 -5.47
N GLN A 161 12.43 -15.05 -4.86
CA GLN A 161 11.61 -16.24 -5.15
C GLN A 161 11.10 -16.23 -6.60
N LEU A 162 10.69 -15.08 -7.11
CA LEU A 162 10.31 -14.95 -8.52
C LEU A 162 11.48 -15.25 -9.46
N ASP A 163 12.68 -14.74 -9.15
CA ASP A 163 13.86 -14.99 -9.97
C ASP A 163 14.27 -16.48 -9.95
N SER A 164 14.08 -17.17 -8.82
CA SER A 164 14.35 -18.62 -8.72
C SER A 164 13.42 -19.46 -9.59
N ILE A 165 12.14 -19.13 -9.60
CA ILE A 165 11.13 -19.85 -10.40
C ILE A 165 11.33 -19.61 -11.91
N ASN A 166 11.87 -18.45 -12.27
CA ASN A 166 12.12 -18.12 -13.68
C ASN A 166 13.37 -18.80 -14.27
N LYS A 167 14.20 -19.42 -13.42
CA LYS A 167 15.44 -20.12 -13.82
C LYS A 167 15.28 -21.64 -13.96
N GLU A 168 14.16 -22.18 -13.51
CA GLU A 168 13.80 -23.60 -13.70
C GLU A 168 13.04 -23.82 -15.01
#